data_8c864c3e117ee97fc99f2725f8ac1729
#
_entry.id   8c864c3e117ee97fc99f2725f8ac1729
#
_cell.length_a   1.000
_cell.length_b   1.000
_cell.length_c   1.000
_cell.angle_alpha   90.00
_cell.angle_beta   90.00
_cell.angle_gamma   90.00
#
_symmetry.space_group_name_H-M   'P 1'
#
loop_
_entity.id
_entity.type
_entity.pdbx_description
1 polymer ?
#
loop_
_entity_poly.entity_id
_entity_poly.type
_entity_poly.pdbx_seq_one_letter_code
_entity_poly.pdbx_strand_id
1 'polypeptide(L)'
;MIWRWFWREWRSPSLLIVWVALTLSVACVLALGAIGDRMEKGLSQQSRDFMAGDRTLRSSAAVPDAWLAKAREEGLSVSGQLIFMTMTFAGETPQLAAVKAVDNRYPMFGDLQTDPPGLKPAPGTALAAPRLMALLNLKVGDRLDVGDASLRIAGEVIQEPDGGFNPFQMAPRLLINLDDAQKTG
;
A
#
# COMPACT_ATOMS: atom_id res chain seq x y z
N MET A 1 -44.10 54.29 1.47
CA MET A 1 -43.11 55.03 0.67
C MET A 1 -41.69 54.45 0.81
N ILE A 2 -41.29 53.92 1.95
CA ILE A 2 -39.93 53.42 2.22
C ILE A 2 -39.55 52.18 1.40
N TRP A 3 -40.49 51.25 1.15
CA TRP A 3 -40.26 50.01 0.35
C TRP A 3 -39.86 50.24 -1.13
N ARG A 4 -40.40 51.30 -1.75
CA ARG A 4 -40.03 51.64 -3.16
C ARG A 4 -38.65 52.29 -3.27
N TRP A 5 -38.17 52.96 -2.25
CA TRP A 5 -36.84 53.53 -2.17
C TRP A 5 -35.80 52.43 -1.99
N PHE A 6 -36.11 51.45 -1.13
CA PHE A 6 -35.25 50.26 -0.90
C PHE A 6 -35.01 49.46 -2.18
N TRP A 7 -36.07 49.24 -2.97
CA TRP A 7 -35.95 48.53 -4.29
C TRP A 7 -35.18 49.32 -5.33
N ARG A 8 -35.21 50.64 -5.29
CA ARG A 8 -34.50 51.49 -6.26
C ARG A 8 -33.01 51.60 -5.90
N GLU A 9 -32.70 51.59 -4.62
CA GLU A 9 -31.33 51.58 -4.13
C GLU A 9 -30.63 50.22 -4.40
N TRP A 10 -31.38 49.14 -4.31
CA TRP A 10 -30.87 47.77 -4.58
C TRP A 10 -30.46 47.55 -6.03
N ARG A 11 -30.90 48.38 -6.96
CA ARG A 11 -30.51 48.36 -8.37
C ARG A 11 -29.42 49.38 -8.71
N SER A 12 -28.80 50.01 -7.73
CA SER A 12 -27.69 50.93 -8.01
C SER A 12 -26.44 50.14 -8.44
N PRO A 13 -25.70 50.56 -9.46
CA PRO A 13 -24.55 49.84 -9.95
C PRO A 13 -23.45 49.67 -8.90
N SER A 14 -23.36 50.56 -7.92
CA SER A 14 -22.41 50.46 -6.79
C SER A 14 -22.72 49.30 -5.83
N LEU A 15 -24.01 49.09 -5.53
CA LEU A 15 -24.46 47.95 -4.70
C LEU A 15 -24.29 46.61 -5.42
N LEU A 16 -24.48 46.59 -6.74
CA LEU A 16 -24.30 45.39 -7.56
C LEU A 16 -22.83 44.93 -7.53
N ILE A 17 -21.88 45.86 -7.58
CA ILE A 17 -20.44 45.56 -7.43
C ILE A 17 -20.13 44.94 -6.07
N VAL A 18 -20.70 45.47 -4.99
CA VAL A 18 -20.53 44.93 -3.63
C VAL A 18 -21.10 43.51 -3.52
N TRP A 19 -22.29 43.27 -4.10
CA TRP A 19 -22.92 41.95 -4.12
C TRP A 19 -22.09 40.93 -4.90
N VAL A 20 -21.58 41.32 -6.08
CA VAL A 20 -20.70 40.47 -6.88
C VAL A 20 -19.41 40.15 -6.14
N ALA A 21 -18.78 41.16 -5.50
CA ALA A 21 -17.56 40.97 -4.72
C ALA A 21 -17.76 40.05 -3.52
N LEU A 22 -18.89 40.21 -2.78
CA LEU A 22 -19.25 39.32 -1.67
C LEU A 22 -19.49 37.89 -2.12
N THR A 23 -20.26 37.72 -3.19
CA THR A 23 -20.57 36.39 -3.78
C THR A 23 -19.28 35.72 -4.24
N LEU A 24 -18.41 36.44 -4.92
CA LEU A 24 -17.12 35.91 -5.37
C LEU A 24 -16.22 35.51 -4.19
N SER A 25 -16.16 36.33 -3.15
CA SER A 25 -15.38 36.04 -1.94
C SER A 25 -15.86 34.76 -1.25
N VAL A 26 -17.17 34.64 -1.05
CA VAL A 26 -17.77 33.43 -0.46
C VAL A 26 -17.55 32.21 -1.35
N ALA A 27 -17.71 32.36 -2.66
CA ALA A 27 -17.44 31.26 -3.60
C ALA A 27 -15.99 30.80 -3.56
N CYS A 28 -15.01 31.71 -3.47
CA CYS A 28 -13.60 31.38 -3.34
C CYS A 28 -13.31 30.62 -2.04
N VAL A 29 -13.87 31.06 -0.91
CA VAL A 29 -13.66 30.40 0.39
C VAL A 29 -14.27 29.01 0.38
N LEU A 30 -15.46 28.84 -0.16
CA LEU A 30 -16.12 27.53 -0.27
C LEU A 30 -15.37 26.60 -1.24
N ALA A 31 -14.88 27.11 -2.35
CA ALA A 31 -14.09 26.34 -3.30
C ALA A 31 -12.78 25.84 -2.69
N LEU A 32 -12.05 26.71 -1.97
CA LEU A 32 -10.82 26.33 -1.27
C LEU A 32 -11.10 25.32 -0.16
N GLY A 33 -12.18 25.49 0.59
CA GLY A 33 -12.61 24.53 1.61
C GLY A 33 -12.95 23.16 1.03
N ALA A 34 -13.68 23.13 -0.08
CA ALA A 34 -14.04 21.89 -0.77
C ALA A 34 -12.82 21.15 -1.36
N ILE A 35 -11.84 21.91 -1.88
CA ILE A 35 -10.58 21.32 -2.36
C ILE A 35 -9.77 20.74 -1.19
N GLY A 36 -9.66 21.50 -0.08
CA GLY A 36 -8.97 21.03 1.12
C GLY A 36 -9.55 19.73 1.68
N ASP A 37 -10.87 19.64 1.81
CA ASP A 37 -11.56 18.43 2.27
C ASP A 37 -11.36 17.23 1.33
N ARG A 38 -11.37 17.46 0.02
CA ARG A 38 -11.08 16.40 -0.97
C ARG A 38 -9.63 15.94 -0.93
N MET A 39 -8.69 16.85 -0.74
CA MET A 39 -7.27 16.50 -0.61
C MET A 39 -7.01 15.71 0.67
N GLU A 40 -7.59 16.11 1.79
CA GLU A 40 -7.45 15.39 3.06
C GLU A 40 -8.00 13.97 2.98
N LYS A 41 -9.19 13.79 2.39
CA LYS A 41 -9.78 12.47 2.16
C LYS A 41 -8.95 11.61 1.20
N GLY A 42 -8.44 12.19 0.12
CA GLY A 42 -7.57 11.50 -0.83
C GLY A 42 -6.25 11.05 -0.22
N LEU A 43 -5.59 11.92 0.56
CA LEU A 43 -4.35 11.59 1.26
C LEU A 43 -4.54 10.53 2.34
N SER A 44 -5.65 10.59 3.10
CA SER A 44 -5.97 9.59 4.12
C SER A 44 -6.21 8.21 3.52
N GLN A 45 -6.92 8.14 2.40
CA GLN A 45 -7.19 6.89 1.71
C GLN A 45 -5.92 6.28 1.10
N GLN A 46 -5.12 7.10 0.44
CA GLN A 46 -3.84 6.69 -0.13
C GLN A 46 -2.83 6.24 0.94
N SER A 47 -2.84 6.85 2.12
CA SER A 47 -1.99 6.44 3.24
C SER A 47 -2.33 5.04 3.76
N ARG A 48 -3.60 4.64 3.78
CA ARG A 48 -4.04 3.29 4.17
C ARG A 48 -3.61 2.24 3.15
N ASP A 49 -3.71 2.57 1.88
CA ASP A 49 -3.28 1.69 0.80
C ASP A 49 -1.77 1.46 0.85
N PHE A 50 -0.98 2.49 1.15
CA PHE A 50 0.48 2.37 1.30
C PHE A 50 0.93 1.56 2.52
N MET A 51 0.13 1.42 3.55
CA MET A 51 0.48 0.62 4.72
C MET A 51 -0.06 -0.81 4.64
N ALA A 52 -0.85 -1.14 3.62
CA ALA A 52 -1.64 -2.37 3.52
C ALA A 52 -2.47 -2.68 4.80
N GLY A 53 -2.74 -1.63 5.60
CA GLY A 53 -3.45 -1.72 6.86
C GLY A 53 -3.70 -0.34 7.49
N ASP A 54 -4.59 -0.26 8.47
CA ASP A 54 -4.88 0.99 9.21
C ASP A 54 -3.71 1.39 10.11
N ARG A 55 -3.01 0.41 10.66
CA ARG A 55 -1.84 0.61 11.56
C ARG A 55 -0.81 -0.48 11.31
N THR A 56 0.46 -0.10 11.36
CA THR A 56 1.58 -1.03 11.23
C THR A 56 2.46 -0.92 12.46
N LEU A 57 2.68 -2.07 13.11
CA LEU A 57 3.69 -2.21 14.15
C LEU A 57 4.93 -2.86 13.54
N ARG A 58 6.07 -2.17 13.62
CA ARG A 58 7.36 -2.71 13.18
C ARG A 58 8.23 -2.99 14.40
N SER A 59 8.80 -4.18 14.45
CA SER A 59 9.71 -4.62 15.49
C SER A 59 10.84 -5.43 14.87
N SER A 60 12.03 -5.33 15.41
CA SER A 60 13.15 -6.20 15.07
C SER A 60 13.13 -7.53 15.83
N ALA A 61 12.26 -7.66 16.84
CA ALA A 61 12.03 -8.87 17.60
C ALA A 61 10.62 -9.41 17.31
N ALA A 62 10.43 -10.69 17.58
CA ALA A 62 9.10 -11.30 17.48
C ALA A 62 8.09 -10.56 18.37
N VAL A 63 6.92 -10.25 17.81
CA VAL A 63 5.83 -9.62 18.55
C VAL A 63 5.27 -10.65 19.55
N PRO A 64 5.13 -10.31 20.85
CA PRO A 64 4.59 -11.23 21.83
C PRO A 64 3.17 -11.70 21.49
N ASP A 65 2.92 -13.00 21.60
CA ASP A 65 1.60 -13.58 21.30
C ASP A 65 0.47 -12.98 22.14
N ALA A 66 0.78 -12.54 23.36
CA ALA A 66 -0.18 -11.87 24.24
C ALA A 66 -0.72 -10.56 23.62
N TRP A 67 0.08 -9.83 22.87
CA TRP A 67 -0.37 -8.59 22.17
C TRP A 67 -1.26 -8.92 21.00
N LEU A 68 -0.93 -9.98 20.27
CA LEU A 68 -1.74 -10.45 19.14
C LEU A 68 -3.10 -11.00 19.63
N ALA A 69 -3.10 -11.73 20.75
CA ALA A 69 -4.32 -12.20 21.39
C ALA A 69 -5.21 -11.04 21.82
N LYS A 70 -4.64 -10.04 22.51
CA LYS A 70 -5.36 -8.85 22.96
C LYS A 70 -5.95 -8.05 21.79
N ALA A 71 -5.20 -7.87 20.72
CA ALA A 71 -5.69 -7.20 19.51
C ALA A 71 -6.91 -7.91 18.92
N ARG A 72 -6.90 -9.26 18.89
CA ARG A 72 -8.03 -10.06 18.42
C ARG A 72 -9.25 -9.99 19.36
N GLU A 73 -9.02 -9.97 20.67
CA GLU A 73 -10.09 -9.79 21.67
C GLU A 73 -10.78 -8.42 21.53
N GLU A 74 -10.01 -7.38 21.16
CA GLU A 74 -10.55 -6.05 20.86
C GLU A 74 -11.20 -5.94 19.47
N GLY A 75 -11.34 -7.05 18.75
CA GLY A 75 -11.99 -7.10 17.43
C GLY A 75 -11.14 -6.60 16.28
N LEU A 76 -9.82 -6.44 16.46
CA LEU A 76 -8.91 -6.03 15.41
C LEU A 76 -8.51 -7.22 14.52
N SER A 77 -8.50 -7.00 13.22
CA SER A 77 -7.91 -7.94 12.28
C SER A 77 -6.39 -7.75 12.24
N VAL A 78 -5.65 -8.82 12.42
CA VAL A 78 -4.19 -8.81 12.47
C VAL A 78 -3.64 -9.60 11.29
N SER A 79 -2.68 -9.03 10.55
CA SER A 79 -1.90 -9.70 9.50
C SER A 79 -0.42 -9.61 9.86
N GLY A 80 0.27 -10.74 9.77
CA GLY A 80 1.70 -10.85 10.05
C GLY A 80 2.53 -10.73 8.79
N GLN A 81 3.64 -10.00 8.89
CA GLN A 81 4.64 -9.88 7.84
C GLN A 81 6.03 -10.04 8.44
N LEU A 82 6.93 -10.69 7.71
CA LEU A 82 8.34 -10.78 8.04
C LEU A 82 9.15 -10.32 6.83
N ILE A 83 10.07 -9.38 7.05
CA ILE A 83 10.94 -8.84 5.99
C ILE A 83 12.37 -9.11 6.36
N PHE A 84 13.10 -9.78 5.49
CA PHE A 84 14.50 -10.10 5.66
C PHE A 84 15.24 -10.16 4.32
N MET A 85 16.55 -10.16 4.38
CA MET A 85 17.39 -10.32 3.19
C MET A 85 18.12 -11.65 3.28
N THR A 86 18.07 -12.44 2.22
CA THR A 86 18.78 -13.72 2.16
C THR A 86 19.27 -13.99 0.73
N MET A 87 20.20 -14.91 0.64
CA MET A 87 20.66 -15.41 -0.65
C MET A 87 19.64 -16.38 -1.23
N THR A 88 19.31 -16.20 -2.50
CA THR A 88 18.47 -17.10 -3.27
C THR A 88 19.30 -17.73 -4.36
N PHE A 89 18.99 -18.97 -4.72
CA PHE A 89 19.74 -19.72 -5.71
C PHE A 89 18.81 -20.27 -6.78
N ALA A 90 19.14 -20.02 -8.04
CA ALA A 90 18.56 -20.70 -9.19
C ALA A 90 19.62 -21.66 -9.75
N GLY A 91 19.57 -22.93 -9.32
CA GLY A 91 20.68 -23.85 -9.51
C GLY A 91 21.94 -23.37 -8.80
N GLU A 92 23.00 -23.09 -9.54
CA GLU A 92 24.28 -22.60 -8.97
C GLU A 92 24.41 -21.07 -8.95
N THR A 93 23.43 -20.33 -9.47
CA THR A 93 23.50 -18.88 -9.56
C THR A 93 22.96 -18.22 -8.28
N PRO A 94 23.80 -17.56 -7.48
CA PRO A 94 23.37 -16.87 -6.26
C PRO A 94 22.87 -15.45 -6.59
N GLN A 95 21.81 -15.02 -5.90
CA GLN A 95 21.32 -13.66 -5.95
C GLN A 95 20.79 -13.23 -4.58
N LEU A 96 21.25 -12.09 -4.08
CA LEU A 96 20.67 -11.50 -2.86
C LEU A 96 19.25 -11.00 -3.18
N ALA A 97 18.29 -11.43 -2.40
CA ALA A 97 16.89 -10.99 -2.52
C ALA A 97 16.37 -10.41 -1.22
N ALA A 98 15.51 -9.41 -1.35
CA ALA A 98 14.70 -8.89 -0.24
C ALA A 98 13.42 -9.71 -0.17
N VAL A 99 13.36 -10.62 0.80
CA VAL A 99 12.24 -11.53 0.99
C VAL A 99 11.22 -10.88 1.92
N LYS A 100 9.97 -10.91 1.50
CA LYS A 100 8.82 -10.51 2.28
C LYS A 100 7.88 -11.72 2.41
N ALA A 101 7.79 -12.23 3.62
CA ALA A 101 6.87 -13.30 3.95
C ALA A 101 5.58 -12.71 4.53
N VAL A 102 4.45 -13.13 4.02
CA VAL A 102 3.13 -12.61 4.38
C VAL A 102 2.15 -13.73 4.69
N ASP A 103 1.19 -13.44 5.56
CA ASP A 103 0.10 -14.38 5.84
C ASP A 103 -1.00 -14.32 4.76
N ASN A 104 -1.99 -15.20 4.87
CA ASN A 104 -3.08 -15.33 3.91
C ASN A 104 -4.04 -14.12 3.88
N ARG A 105 -3.92 -13.19 4.85
CA ARG A 105 -4.73 -11.97 4.94
C ARG A 105 -4.11 -10.79 4.21
N TYR A 106 -2.86 -10.92 3.83
CA TYR A 106 -2.17 -9.90 3.05
C TYR A 106 -2.68 -9.83 1.60
N PRO A 107 -2.85 -8.65 1.01
CA PRO A 107 -2.90 -7.36 1.68
C PRO A 107 -4.25 -7.15 2.38
N MET A 108 -4.26 -6.45 3.53
CA MET A 108 -5.51 -6.10 4.22
C MET A 108 -6.22 -4.92 3.53
N PHE A 109 -5.44 -4.02 2.93
CA PHE A 109 -5.90 -2.89 2.12
C PHE A 109 -5.01 -2.75 0.89
N GLY A 110 -5.58 -2.17 -0.18
CA GLY A 110 -4.91 -2.04 -1.47
C GLY A 110 -4.91 -3.34 -2.27
N ASP A 111 -4.34 -3.28 -3.47
CA ASP A 111 -4.32 -4.40 -4.41
C ASP A 111 -2.89 -4.88 -4.66
N LEU A 112 -2.68 -6.18 -4.55
CA LEU A 112 -1.47 -6.85 -5.00
C LEU A 112 -1.58 -7.12 -6.50
N GLN A 113 -0.77 -6.43 -7.29
CA GLN A 113 -0.73 -6.63 -8.74
C GLN A 113 0.27 -7.71 -9.10
N THR A 114 -0.22 -8.77 -9.74
CA THR A 114 0.57 -9.94 -10.13
C THR A 114 0.34 -10.32 -11.57
N ASP A 115 1.27 -11.03 -12.16
CA ASP A 115 1.12 -11.72 -13.44
C ASP A 115 1.38 -13.23 -13.26
N PRO A 116 0.39 -14.10 -13.50
CA PRO A 116 -1.04 -13.85 -13.76
C PRO A 116 -1.76 -13.05 -12.65
N PRO A 117 -2.83 -12.32 -13.01
CA PRO A 117 -3.59 -11.53 -12.04
C PRO A 117 -4.22 -12.36 -10.93
N GLY A 118 -4.28 -11.79 -9.71
CA GLY A 118 -4.99 -12.40 -8.59
C GLY A 118 -4.22 -13.49 -7.84
N LEU A 119 -2.93 -13.66 -8.12
CA LEU A 119 -2.10 -14.58 -7.36
C LEU A 119 -1.84 -14.06 -5.95
N LYS A 120 -1.78 -15.01 -5.00
CA LYS A 120 -1.29 -14.78 -3.64
C LYS A 120 -0.22 -15.82 -3.31
N PRO A 121 0.77 -15.49 -2.49
CA PRO A 121 1.78 -16.47 -2.09
C PRO A 121 1.15 -17.59 -1.27
N ALA A 122 1.01 -18.77 -1.88
CA ALA A 122 0.57 -19.98 -1.19
C ALA A 122 1.79 -20.72 -0.61
N PRO A 123 1.61 -21.56 0.42
CA PRO A 123 2.69 -22.38 0.93
C PRO A 123 3.40 -23.18 -0.16
N GLY A 124 4.73 -23.18 -0.17
CA GLY A 124 5.56 -23.81 -1.18
C GLY A 124 5.68 -23.03 -2.49
N THR A 125 5.12 -21.81 -2.57
CA THR A 125 5.22 -20.97 -3.77
C THR A 125 5.78 -19.59 -3.43
N ALA A 126 6.37 -18.96 -4.46
CA ALA A 126 6.89 -17.61 -4.38
C ALA A 126 6.42 -16.76 -5.57
N LEU A 127 6.25 -15.48 -5.33
CA LEU A 127 6.05 -14.48 -6.38
C LEU A 127 7.31 -13.61 -6.45
N ALA A 128 7.95 -13.60 -7.59
CA ALA A 128 9.22 -12.90 -7.79
C ALA A 128 9.00 -11.57 -8.51
N ALA A 129 9.75 -10.54 -8.13
CA ALA A 129 9.76 -9.30 -8.92
C ALA A 129 10.37 -9.56 -10.31
N PRO A 130 9.93 -8.85 -11.37
CA PRO A 130 10.45 -9.01 -12.73
C PRO A 130 11.98 -8.91 -12.80
N ARG A 131 12.57 -8.06 -11.96
CA ARG A 131 14.02 -7.91 -11.84
C ARG A 131 14.71 -9.18 -11.34
N LEU A 132 14.12 -9.90 -10.36
CA LEU A 132 14.67 -11.16 -9.86
C LEU A 132 14.58 -12.25 -10.91
N MET A 133 13.45 -12.33 -11.61
CA MET A 133 13.23 -13.25 -12.73
C MET A 133 14.28 -13.06 -13.82
N ALA A 134 14.54 -11.81 -14.20
CA ALA A 134 15.54 -11.47 -15.22
C ALA A 134 16.98 -11.79 -14.78
N LEU A 135 17.35 -11.48 -13.53
CA LEU A 135 18.70 -11.71 -13.01
C LEU A 135 19.05 -13.19 -12.92
N LEU A 136 18.10 -14.02 -12.54
CA LEU A 136 18.27 -15.47 -12.38
C LEU A 136 17.78 -16.27 -13.60
N ASN A 137 17.32 -15.59 -14.65
CA ASN A 137 16.71 -16.19 -15.85
C ASN A 137 15.62 -17.23 -15.52
N LEU A 138 14.79 -16.91 -14.52
CA LEU A 138 13.71 -17.75 -14.04
C LEU A 138 12.44 -17.57 -14.89
N LYS A 139 11.64 -18.62 -14.92
CA LYS A 139 10.30 -18.65 -15.53
C LYS A 139 9.28 -19.09 -14.50
N VAL A 140 8.02 -18.78 -14.76
CA VAL A 140 6.90 -19.30 -13.94
C VAL A 140 6.93 -20.83 -14.00
N GLY A 141 6.90 -21.46 -12.82
CA GLY A 141 7.01 -22.89 -12.65
C GLY A 141 8.39 -23.39 -12.20
N ASP A 142 9.44 -22.59 -12.39
CA ASP A 142 10.80 -22.94 -11.96
C ASP A 142 10.91 -22.98 -10.42
N ARG A 143 11.96 -23.64 -9.94
CA ARG A 143 12.28 -23.69 -8.51
C ARG A 143 13.34 -22.64 -8.18
N LEU A 144 13.13 -22.01 -7.04
CA LEU A 144 14.05 -21.06 -6.43
C LEU A 144 14.34 -21.51 -5.00
N ASP A 145 15.59 -21.70 -4.69
CA ASP A 145 16.01 -22.01 -3.32
C ASP A 145 16.20 -20.70 -2.53
N VAL A 146 15.59 -20.62 -1.37
CA VAL A 146 15.56 -19.46 -0.48
C VAL A 146 16.03 -19.93 0.89
N GLY A 147 17.29 -19.69 1.22
CA GLY A 147 17.88 -20.35 2.38
C GLY A 147 17.78 -21.88 2.25
N ASP A 148 17.21 -22.54 3.22
CA ASP A 148 17.03 -24.01 3.23
C ASP A 148 15.71 -24.46 2.56
N ALA A 149 14.86 -23.53 2.15
CA ALA A 149 13.57 -23.83 1.51
C ALA A 149 13.66 -23.78 -0.02
N SER A 150 13.03 -24.73 -0.72
CA SER A 150 12.89 -24.73 -2.16
C SER A 150 11.44 -24.38 -2.55
N LEU A 151 11.24 -23.26 -3.18
CA LEU A 151 9.93 -22.72 -3.53
C LEU A 151 9.73 -22.69 -5.05
N ARG A 152 8.49 -22.91 -5.47
CA ARG A 152 8.15 -22.82 -6.90
C ARG A 152 7.67 -21.40 -7.23
N ILE A 153 8.20 -20.82 -8.28
CA ILE A 153 7.73 -19.52 -8.81
C ILE A 153 6.32 -19.69 -9.38
N ALA A 154 5.34 -19.06 -8.73
CA ALA A 154 3.94 -19.09 -9.19
C ALA A 154 3.63 -17.97 -10.18
N GLY A 155 4.37 -16.87 -10.14
CA GLY A 155 4.16 -15.72 -10.99
C GLY A 155 5.06 -14.55 -10.60
N GLU A 156 4.80 -13.42 -11.24
CA GLU A 156 5.52 -12.17 -10.97
C GLU A 156 4.71 -11.25 -10.06
N VAL A 157 5.40 -10.56 -9.15
CA VAL A 157 4.82 -9.44 -8.39
C VAL A 157 5.19 -8.13 -9.07
N ILE A 158 4.19 -7.44 -9.62
CA ILE A 158 4.38 -6.20 -10.36
C ILE A 158 4.34 -5.03 -9.39
N GLN A 159 3.33 -5.00 -8.51
CA GLN A 159 3.17 -3.93 -7.54
C GLN A 159 2.56 -4.47 -6.24
N GLU A 160 3.19 -4.09 -5.13
CA GLU A 160 2.69 -4.32 -3.77
C GLU A 160 2.04 -3.02 -3.25
N PRO A 161 0.91 -3.08 -2.53
CA PRO A 161 0.26 -1.88 -2.00
C PRO A 161 1.15 -1.10 -1.02
N ASP A 162 1.89 -1.81 -0.17
CA ASP A 162 2.84 -1.25 0.79
C ASP A 162 4.29 -1.24 0.28
N GLY A 163 4.48 -1.52 -0.98
CA GLY A 163 5.76 -1.47 -1.67
C GLY A 163 6.18 -0.03 -1.97
N GLY A 164 6.43 0.80 -0.94
CA GLY A 164 6.91 2.16 -1.13
C GLY A 164 8.12 2.20 -2.06
N PHE A 165 8.17 3.22 -2.93
CA PHE A 165 9.33 3.46 -3.78
C PHE A 165 10.54 3.75 -2.90
N ASN A 166 11.41 2.76 -2.73
CA ASN A 166 12.69 2.94 -2.07
C ASN A 166 13.79 2.82 -3.13
N PRO A 167 14.34 3.94 -3.62
CA PRO A 167 15.38 3.95 -4.63
C PRO A 167 16.68 3.30 -4.16
N PHE A 168 16.85 3.15 -2.83
CA PHE A 168 18.02 2.52 -2.23
C PHE A 168 17.85 1.00 -2.03
N GLN A 169 16.70 0.44 -2.34
CA GLN A 169 16.49 -1.00 -2.25
C GLN A 169 17.11 -1.69 -3.46
N MET A 170 18.39 -2.01 -3.35
CA MET A 170 19.16 -2.64 -4.43
C MET A 170 18.77 -4.10 -4.68
N ALA A 171 18.35 -4.82 -3.64
CA ALA A 171 17.98 -6.23 -3.74
C ALA A 171 16.57 -6.37 -4.38
N PRO A 172 16.43 -7.25 -5.38
CA PRO A 172 15.15 -7.55 -5.99
C PRO A 172 14.20 -8.21 -4.97
N ARG A 173 12.91 -8.01 -5.12
CA ARG A 173 11.89 -8.48 -4.18
C ARG A 173 11.45 -9.91 -4.49
N LEU A 174 11.17 -10.63 -3.41
CA LEU A 174 10.55 -11.95 -3.44
C LEU A 174 9.45 -11.99 -2.38
N LEU A 175 8.24 -12.34 -2.78
CA LEU A 175 7.09 -12.48 -1.88
C LEU A 175 6.79 -13.96 -1.67
N ILE A 176 6.77 -14.39 -0.42
CA ILE A 176 6.54 -15.78 -0.02
C ILE A 176 5.43 -15.89 1.05
N ASN A 177 4.96 -17.10 1.30
CA ASN A 177 4.06 -17.33 2.42
C ASN A 177 4.82 -17.31 3.76
N LEU A 178 4.16 -16.81 4.81
CA LEU A 178 4.75 -16.71 6.15
C LEU A 178 5.13 -18.07 6.73
N ASP A 179 4.36 -19.13 6.43
CA ASP A 179 4.65 -20.49 6.88
C ASP A 179 5.94 -21.06 6.29
N ASP A 180 6.33 -20.59 5.09
CA ASP A 180 7.57 -20.99 4.44
C ASP A 180 8.79 -20.21 4.97
N ALA A 181 8.58 -19.02 5.52
CA ALA A 181 9.67 -18.23 6.09
C ALA A 181 10.40 -18.95 7.24
N GLN A 182 9.69 -19.76 8.00
CA GLN A 182 10.29 -20.56 9.08
C GLN A 182 11.19 -21.70 8.56
N LYS A 183 11.05 -22.07 7.28
CA LYS A 183 11.83 -23.12 6.63
C LYS A 183 13.08 -22.57 5.91
N THR A 184 13.22 -21.27 5.84
CA THR A 184 14.36 -20.63 5.15
C THR A 184 15.64 -20.54 6.00
N GLY A 185 15.58 -20.91 7.30
CA GLY A 185 16.71 -20.90 8.22
C GLY A 185 16.68 -19.75 9.20
#